data_f7dbaea324a1e553043ffea38c73ac0d
#
_entry.id   f7dbaea324a1e553043ffea38c73ac0d
#
_cell.length_a   1.000
_cell.length_b   1.000
_cell.length_c   1.000
_cell.angle_alpha   90.00
_cell.angle_beta   90.00
_cell.angle_gamma   90.00
#
_symmetry.space_group_name_H-M   'P 1'
#
loop_
_entity.id
_entity.type
_entity.pdbx_description
1 polymer ?
#
loop_
_entity_poly.entity_id
_entity_poly.type
_entity_poly.pdbx_seq_one_letter_code
_entity_poly.pdbx_strand_id
1 'polypeptide(L)'
;MATTPTCLKAALRALTALAAGTLAACVASSGPRQVQAENPSITYTYRTDQDLLQAGQKAASYCAQYQSVERTSRITNNSDGTNTVIFDCVKTTAAVAPAPVPAAPVNPGMTYTYRTDQELLDASRNAEAYCMRYGSPMTSNIATNPNGTKTVTFQCGPR
;
A
#
# COMPACT_ATOMS: atom_id res chain seq x y z
N MET A 1 22.47 -1.15 1.01
CA MET A 1 22.99 -2.13 0.06
C MET A 1 22.09 -2.11 -1.16
N ALA A 2 22.59 -1.51 -2.24
CA ALA A 2 21.81 -1.31 -3.46
C ALA A 2 21.96 -2.55 -4.34
N THR A 3 20.87 -3.26 -4.60
CA THR A 3 20.81 -4.33 -5.60
C THR A 3 20.54 -3.71 -6.96
N THR A 4 21.57 -3.58 -7.76
CA THR A 4 21.49 -3.26 -9.18
C THR A 4 20.87 -4.43 -9.96
N PRO A 5 19.89 -4.19 -10.85
CA PRO A 5 19.40 -5.22 -11.75
C PRO A 5 20.46 -5.52 -12.80
N THR A 6 20.94 -6.75 -12.80
CA THR A 6 21.88 -7.30 -13.78
C THR A 6 21.11 -7.63 -15.07
N CYS A 7 20.99 -6.66 -15.96
CA CYS A 7 20.62 -6.88 -17.35
C CYS A 7 21.82 -6.53 -18.23
N LEU A 8 22.88 -7.34 -18.20
CA LEU A 8 23.94 -7.23 -19.17
C LEU A 8 24.76 -8.51 -19.19
N LYS A 9 24.53 -9.34 -20.19
CA LYS A 9 25.54 -10.13 -20.94
C LYS A 9 24.85 -11.25 -21.71
N ALA A 10 24.45 -10.95 -22.92
CA ALA A 10 24.43 -11.90 -24.03
C ALA A 10 24.47 -11.09 -25.33
N ALA A 11 25.66 -10.66 -25.70
CA ALA A 11 25.94 -10.25 -27.04
C ALA A 11 27.13 -11.06 -27.50
N LEU A 12 26.95 -11.82 -28.53
CA LEU A 12 27.83 -12.19 -29.64
C LEU A 12 27.66 -13.66 -30.04
N ARG A 13 26.86 -13.93 -31.05
CA ARG A 13 27.19 -14.70 -32.23
C ARG A 13 25.98 -14.86 -33.15
N ALA A 14 26.02 -14.06 -34.20
CA ALA A 14 26.04 -14.50 -35.58
C ALA A 14 24.74 -14.97 -36.25
N LEU A 15 24.39 -14.20 -37.29
CA LEU A 15 23.84 -14.56 -38.62
C LEU A 15 22.35 -14.88 -38.73
N THR A 16 21.67 -13.89 -39.35
CA THR A 16 20.64 -14.00 -40.38
C THR A 16 19.43 -14.90 -40.14
N ALA A 17 18.31 -14.27 -39.66
CA ALA A 17 16.95 -14.59 -40.12
C ALA A 17 16.01 -13.43 -39.73
N LEU A 18 15.12 -13.08 -40.65
CA LEU A 18 14.10 -12.03 -40.52
C LEU A 18 13.41 -12.05 -39.16
N ALA A 19 13.55 -10.98 -38.41
CA ALA A 19 12.97 -10.87 -37.07
C ALA A 19 11.69 -10.06 -37.13
N ALA A 20 10.59 -10.69 -36.81
CA ALA A 20 9.42 -10.02 -36.27
C ALA A 20 9.82 -9.51 -34.87
N GLY A 21 9.98 -8.18 -34.73
CA GLY A 21 10.34 -7.55 -33.48
C GLY A 21 9.22 -7.63 -32.48
N THR A 22 9.29 -8.53 -31.53
CA THR A 22 8.51 -8.47 -30.29
C THR A 22 9.09 -7.39 -29.39
N LEU A 23 8.49 -6.21 -29.39
CA LEU A 23 8.70 -5.21 -28.36
C LEU A 23 8.22 -5.78 -27.02
N ALA A 24 9.12 -6.36 -26.27
CA ALA A 24 8.89 -6.64 -24.85
C ALA A 24 8.76 -5.30 -24.14
N ALA A 25 7.54 -4.77 -24.05
CA ALA A 25 7.22 -3.65 -23.18
C ALA A 25 7.47 -4.11 -21.74
N CYS A 26 8.58 -3.69 -21.15
CA CYS A 26 8.77 -3.78 -19.71
C CYS A 26 7.66 -2.93 -19.07
N VAL A 27 6.58 -3.58 -18.63
CA VAL A 27 5.58 -2.95 -17.79
C VAL A 27 6.30 -2.62 -16.48
N ALA A 28 6.70 -1.36 -16.33
CA ALA A 28 7.23 -0.87 -15.08
C ALA A 28 6.12 -1.02 -14.03
N SER A 29 6.36 -1.87 -13.05
CA SER A 29 5.48 -2.04 -11.89
C SER A 29 5.29 -0.67 -11.24
N SER A 30 4.07 -0.12 -11.32
CA SER A 30 3.71 1.20 -10.79
C SER A 30 3.33 1.12 -9.30
N GLY A 31 4.20 0.53 -8.48
CA GLY A 31 4.00 0.56 -7.03
C GLY A 31 4.37 1.92 -6.40
N PRO A 32 3.99 2.15 -5.13
CA PRO A 32 4.32 3.39 -4.43
C PRO A 32 5.84 3.56 -4.35
N ARG A 33 6.31 4.74 -4.73
CA ARG A 33 7.73 5.08 -4.68
C ARG A 33 8.03 5.83 -3.39
N GLN A 34 8.91 5.27 -2.57
CA GLN A 34 9.46 5.99 -1.43
C GLN A 34 10.38 7.10 -1.93
N VAL A 35 10.16 8.33 -1.49
CA VAL A 35 10.97 9.51 -1.85
C VAL A 35 11.86 9.98 -0.72
N GLN A 36 11.46 9.75 0.54
CA GLN A 36 12.22 10.15 1.73
C GLN A 36 11.90 9.24 2.90
N ALA A 37 12.90 8.94 3.73
CA ALA A 37 12.74 8.30 5.02
C ALA A 37 13.66 9.01 6.02
N GLU A 38 13.04 9.67 7.01
CA GLU A 38 13.71 10.31 8.13
C GLU A 38 13.08 9.79 9.42
N ASN A 39 13.89 9.48 10.42
CA ASN A 39 13.36 9.10 11.73
C ASN A 39 12.81 10.34 12.44
N PRO A 40 11.51 10.43 12.76
CA PRO A 40 10.51 9.36 12.71
C PRO A 40 9.45 9.51 11.59
N SER A 41 9.80 9.88 10.37
CA SER A 41 8.84 10.04 9.27
C SER A 41 9.27 9.35 7.98
N ILE A 42 8.30 9.03 7.11
CA ILE A 42 8.55 8.45 5.79
C ILE A 42 7.58 9.01 4.76
N THR A 43 8.08 9.27 3.55
CA THR A 43 7.31 9.90 2.47
C THR A 43 7.24 8.98 1.25
N TYR A 44 6.04 8.85 0.69
CA TYR A 44 5.80 8.12 -0.55
C TYR A 44 5.10 9.00 -1.58
N THR A 45 5.40 8.74 -2.87
CA THR A 45 4.57 9.17 -3.99
C THR A 45 3.74 8.00 -4.51
N TYR A 46 2.49 8.26 -4.91
CA TYR A 46 1.54 7.25 -5.38
C TYR A 46 0.65 7.84 -6.49
N ARG A 47 -0.03 7.00 -7.24
CA ARG A 47 -0.96 7.39 -8.31
C ARG A 47 -2.35 6.81 -8.13
N THR A 48 -2.44 5.65 -7.51
CA THR A 48 -3.70 4.91 -7.35
C THR A 48 -4.02 4.66 -5.88
N ASP A 49 -5.28 4.42 -5.60
CA ASP A 49 -5.73 4.03 -4.25
C ASP A 49 -5.02 2.76 -3.75
N GLN A 50 -4.72 1.83 -4.68
CA GLN A 50 -3.97 0.61 -4.34
C GLN A 50 -2.52 0.92 -3.95
N ASP A 51 -1.87 1.85 -4.65
CA ASP A 51 -0.51 2.30 -4.29
C ASP A 51 -0.51 2.97 -2.91
N LEU A 52 -1.56 3.77 -2.61
CA LEU A 52 -1.71 4.42 -1.31
C LEU A 52 -1.84 3.40 -0.17
N LEU A 53 -2.65 2.35 -0.36
CA LEU A 53 -2.78 1.26 0.61
C LEU A 53 -1.44 0.55 0.84
N GLN A 54 -0.69 0.26 -0.24
CA GLN A 54 0.65 -0.32 -0.13
C GLN A 54 1.64 0.62 0.59
N ALA A 55 1.55 1.93 0.33
CA ALA A 55 2.37 2.93 1.02
C ALA A 55 2.08 2.93 2.53
N GLY A 56 0.80 2.84 2.93
CA GLY A 56 0.38 2.70 4.33
C GLY A 56 1.00 1.46 4.99
N GLN A 57 0.89 0.29 4.36
CA GLN A 57 1.47 -0.96 4.87
C GLN A 57 3.00 -0.89 5.02
N LYS A 58 3.69 -0.26 4.06
CA LYS A 58 5.14 -0.04 4.14
C LYS A 58 5.50 0.94 5.26
N ALA A 59 4.70 2.00 5.44
CA ALA A 59 4.88 2.95 6.54
C ALA A 59 4.66 2.30 7.90
N ALA A 60 3.64 1.45 8.06
CA ALA A 60 3.40 0.67 9.27
C ALA A 60 4.61 -0.22 9.61
N SER A 61 5.14 -0.95 8.61
CA SER A 61 6.33 -1.78 8.77
C SER A 61 7.58 -0.97 9.13
N TYR A 62 7.72 0.23 8.56
CA TYR A 62 8.81 1.15 8.89
C TYR A 62 8.69 1.66 10.32
N CYS A 63 7.52 2.17 10.72
CA CYS A 63 7.30 2.71 12.06
C CYS A 63 7.40 1.64 13.16
N ALA A 64 7.04 0.38 12.85
CA ALA A 64 7.17 -0.73 13.79
C ALA A 64 8.63 -0.95 14.25
N GLN A 65 9.64 -0.65 13.42
CA GLN A 65 11.05 -0.70 13.78
C GLN A 65 11.42 0.28 14.90
N TYR A 66 10.62 1.33 15.08
CA TYR A 66 10.77 2.35 16.12
C TYR A 66 9.75 2.18 17.26
N GLN A 67 9.10 1.00 17.34
CA GLN A 67 8.03 0.73 18.32
C GLN A 67 6.94 1.82 18.29
N SER A 68 6.59 2.24 17.09
CA SER A 68 5.66 3.33 16.80
C SER A 68 4.64 2.86 15.77
N VAL A 69 3.52 3.55 15.69
CA VAL A 69 2.52 3.35 14.65
C VAL A 69 2.60 4.51 13.65
N GLU A 70 2.27 4.23 12.40
CA GLU A 70 2.20 5.25 11.38
C GLU A 70 0.97 6.13 11.57
N ARG A 71 1.11 7.41 11.36
CA ARG A 71 0.04 8.40 11.30
C ARG A 71 0.21 9.26 10.07
N THR A 72 -0.82 9.37 9.25
CA THR A 72 -0.79 10.28 8.11
C THR A 72 -0.70 11.73 8.60
N SER A 73 0.37 12.40 8.21
CA SER A 73 0.64 13.79 8.56
C SER A 73 0.15 14.75 7.48
N ARG A 74 0.38 14.40 6.20
CA ARG A 74 0.00 15.24 5.07
C ARG A 74 -0.22 14.41 3.83
N ILE A 75 -1.19 14.83 3.02
CA ILE A 75 -1.39 14.37 1.64
C ILE A 75 -1.39 15.61 0.73
N THR A 76 -0.66 15.55 -0.39
CA THR A 76 -0.51 16.64 -1.34
C THR A 76 -0.64 16.12 -2.76
N ASN A 77 -1.40 16.83 -3.59
CA ASN A 77 -1.50 16.53 -5.01
C ASN A 77 -0.37 17.27 -5.75
N ASN A 78 0.36 16.55 -6.59
CA ASN A 78 1.46 17.07 -7.38
C ASN A 78 0.98 17.48 -8.79
N SER A 79 1.67 18.42 -9.42
CA SER A 79 1.33 18.90 -10.76
C SER A 79 1.56 17.87 -11.87
N ASP A 80 2.31 16.81 -11.60
CA ASP A 80 2.59 15.70 -12.53
C ASP A 80 1.54 14.56 -12.49
N GLY A 81 0.43 14.77 -11.76
CA GLY A 81 -0.65 13.79 -11.59
C GLY A 81 -0.33 12.68 -10.60
N THR A 82 0.78 12.79 -9.86
CA THR A 82 1.03 11.95 -8.68
C THR A 82 0.51 12.62 -7.42
N ASN A 83 0.39 11.86 -6.35
CA ASN A 83 0.14 12.37 -5.01
C ASN A 83 1.32 12.03 -4.09
N THR A 84 1.53 12.84 -3.07
CA THR A 84 2.54 12.61 -2.03
C THR A 84 1.84 12.41 -0.69
N VAL A 85 2.21 11.37 0.04
CA VAL A 85 1.76 11.12 1.41
C VAL A 85 2.96 11.07 2.36
N ILE A 86 2.82 11.73 3.52
CA ILE A 86 3.81 11.74 4.60
C ILE A 86 3.20 11.02 5.80
N PHE A 87 3.91 10.04 6.31
CA PHE A 87 3.56 9.32 7.53
C PHE A 87 4.58 9.66 8.62
N ASP A 88 4.08 10.07 9.78
CA ASP A 88 4.86 10.24 11.00
C ASP A 88 4.74 8.99 11.87
N CYS A 89 5.85 8.55 12.44
CA CYS A 89 5.85 7.46 13.41
C CYS A 89 5.57 8.01 14.81
N VAL A 90 4.40 7.73 15.36
CA VAL A 90 4.00 8.21 16.68
C VAL A 90 4.03 7.06 17.69
N LYS A 91 4.60 7.31 18.87
CA LYS A 91 4.56 6.33 19.96
C LYS A 91 3.13 6.20 20.47
N THR A 92 2.61 4.99 20.50
CA THR A 92 1.34 4.73 21.17
C THR A 92 1.57 4.73 22.69
N THR A 93 1.02 5.70 23.38
CA THR A 93 0.76 5.56 24.81
C THR A 93 -0.30 4.46 24.95
N ALA A 94 0.06 3.38 25.63
CA ALA A 94 -0.66 2.12 25.84
C ALA A 94 -2.10 2.07 25.31
N ALA A 95 -2.34 1.22 24.32
CA ALA A 95 -3.67 0.92 23.81
C ALA A 95 -4.56 0.38 24.95
N VAL A 96 -5.70 1.01 25.16
CA VAL A 96 -6.78 0.44 25.92
C VAL A 96 -7.12 -0.92 25.32
N ALA A 97 -7.05 -1.97 26.13
CA ALA A 97 -7.34 -3.33 25.69
C ALA A 97 -8.75 -3.38 25.02
N PRO A 98 -8.86 -3.89 23.79
CA PRO A 98 -10.16 -3.98 23.14
C PRO A 98 -11.09 -4.92 23.91
N ALA A 99 -12.35 -4.49 24.07
CA ALA A 99 -13.39 -5.32 24.65
C ALA A 99 -13.53 -6.67 23.92
N PRO A 100 -13.92 -7.76 24.60
CA PRO A 100 -14.10 -9.07 23.97
C PRO A 100 -15.19 -8.98 22.89
N VAL A 101 -14.80 -9.27 21.66
CA VAL A 101 -15.71 -9.27 20.50
C VAL A 101 -16.26 -10.68 20.29
N PRO A 102 -17.55 -10.86 19.95
CA PRO A 102 -18.13 -12.16 19.63
C PRO A 102 -17.38 -12.88 18.52
N ALA A 103 -17.40 -14.23 18.55
CA ALA A 103 -16.76 -15.05 17.52
C ALA A 103 -17.29 -14.67 16.13
N ALA A 104 -16.43 -14.17 15.26
CA ALA A 104 -16.77 -13.76 13.91
C ALA A 104 -16.77 -14.97 12.94
N PRO A 105 -17.61 -14.92 11.88
CA PRO A 105 -17.67 -15.98 10.88
C PRO A 105 -16.35 -16.16 10.15
N VAL A 106 -16.13 -17.35 9.65
CA VAL A 106 -14.95 -17.74 8.87
C VAL A 106 -14.87 -16.87 7.63
N ASN A 107 -13.80 -16.09 7.47
CA ASN A 107 -13.57 -15.13 6.38
C ASN A 107 -14.42 -13.84 6.41
N PRO A 108 -14.32 -13.04 7.47
CA PRO A 108 -15.06 -11.78 7.52
C PRO A 108 -14.48 -10.77 6.52
N GLY A 109 -15.30 -10.38 5.56
CA GLY A 109 -15.06 -9.25 4.69
C GLY A 109 -15.58 -7.96 5.33
N MET A 110 -14.83 -6.86 5.22
CA MET A 110 -15.24 -5.53 5.65
C MET A 110 -15.28 -4.60 4.46
N THR A 111 -16.37 -3.86 4.32
CA THR A 111 -16.57 -2.92 3.23
C THR A 111 -16.71 -1.51 3.79
N TYR A 112 -15.91 -0.59 3.26
CA TYR A 112 -15.91 0.82 3.62
C TYR A 112 -16.19 1.67 2.40
N THR A 113 -16.97 2.73 2.58
CA THR A 113 -17.17 3.77 1.57
C THR A 113 -16.32 4.98 1.95
N TYR A 114 -15.61 5.57 0.99
CA TYR A 114 -14.70 6.69 1.20
C TYR A 114 -14.79 7.69 0.04
N ARG A 115 -14.35 8.92 0.29
CA ARG A 115 -14.26 10.01 -0.69
C ARG A 115 -12.85 10.59 -0.79
N THR A 116 -12.07 10.44 0.26
CA THR A 116 -10.74 11.00 0.37
C THR A 116 -9.70 9.92 0.65
N ASP A 117 -8.47 10.20 0.27
CA ASP A 117 -7.33 9.31 0.52
C ASP A 117 -7.10 9.08 2.02
N GLN A 118 -7.40 10.08 2.86
CA GLN A 118 -7.34 9.95 4.31
C GLN A 118 -8.36 8.93 4.84
N GLU A 119 -9.61 8.99 4.36
CA GLU A 119 -10.64 8.02 4.73
C GLU A 119 -10.29 6.60 4.29
N LEU A 120 -9.62 6.43 3.13
CA LEU A 120 -9.12 5.15 2.67
C LEU A 120 -8.05 4.57 3.61
N LEU A 121 -7.10 5.40 4.05
CA LEU A 121 -6.08 4.99 5.02
C LEU A 121 -6.67 4.66 6.39
N ASP A 122 -7.68 5.41 6.83
CA ASP A 122 -8.40 5.12 8.08
C ASP A 122 -9.16 3.79 7.98
N ALA A 123 -9.80 3.51 6.84
CA ALA A 123 -10.45 2.24 6.57
C ALA A 123 -9.46 1.07 6.59
N SER A 124 -8.26 1.25 6.00
CA SER A 124 -7.18 0.24 6.03
C SER A 124 -6.74 -0.06 7.46
N ARG A 125 -6.49 0.95 8.29
CA ARG A 125 -6.12 0.77 9.70
C ARG A 125 -7.21 0.04 10.51
N ASN A 126 -8.46 0.39 10.27
CA ASN A 126 -9.58 -0.31 10.91
C ASN A 126 -9.64 -1.77 10.48
N ALA A 127 -9.39 -2.07 9.19
CA ALA A 127 -9.30 -3.42 8.68
C ALA A 127 -8.13 -4.20 9.31
N GLU A 128 -6.95 -3.57 9.44
CA GLU A 128 -5.79 -4.17 10.12
C GLU A 128 -6.11 -4.53 11.57
N ALA A 129 -6.68 -3.60 12.34
CA ALA A 129 -7.05 -3.82 13.73
C ALA A 129 -8.06 -4.97 13.88
N TYR A 130 -9.01 -5.09 12.95
CA TYR A 130 -9.97 -6.18 12.93
C TYR A 130 -9.32 -7.50 12.55
N CYS A 131 -8.52 -7.53 11.48
CA CYS A 131 -7.88 -8.75 10.97
C CYS A 131 -6.75 -9.26 11.86
N MET A 132 -6.21 -8.47 12.80
CA MET A 132 -5.15 -8.92 13.72
C MET A 132 -5.47 -10.26 14.41
N ARG A 133 -6.76 -10.57 14.60
CA ARG A 133 -7.22 -11.83 15.23
C ARG A 133 -7.36 -12.98 14.23
N TYR A 134 -7.53 -12.69 12.94
CA TYR A 134 -7.90 -13.66 11.91
C TYR A 134 -6.84 -13.83 10.82
N GLY A 135 -5.89 -12.91 10.70
CA GLY A 135 -4.87 -12.93 9.66
C GLY A 135 -4.42 -11.51 9.29
N SER A 136 -3.98 -11.33 8.07
CA SER A 136 -3.60 -10.01 7.53
C SER A 136 -4.71 -9.45 6.64
N PRO A 137 -4.98 -8.13 6.66
CA PRO A 137 -5.94 -7.54 5.75
C PRO A 137 -5.44 -7.59 4.32
N MET A 138 -6.29 -8.06 3.42
CA MET A 138 -6.04 -8.05 1.98
C MET A 138 -7.15 -7.25 1.30
N THR A 139 -6.78 -6.29 0.46
CA THR A 139 -7.74 -5.58 -0.38
C THR A 139 -8.22 -6.52 -1.47
N SER A 140 -9.53 -6.80 -1.50
CA SER A 140 -10.12 -7.67 -2.49
C SER A 140 -10.70 -6.90 -3.67
N ASN A 141 -11.22 -5.70 -3.43
CA ASN A 141 -11.83 -4.88 -4.48
C ASN A 141 -11.86 -3.39 -4.10
N ILE A 142 -11.66 -2.54 -5.11
CA ILE A 142 -11.93 -1.10 -5.04
C ILE A 142 -12.87 -0.77 -6.19
N ALA A 143 -14.03 -0.19 -5.90
CA ALA A 143 -15.05 0.18 -6.88
C ALA A 143 -15.44 1.66 -6.75
N THR A 144 -15.72 2.30 -7.88
CA THR A 144 -16.26 3.67 -7.91
C THR A 144 -17.78 3.61 -8.02
N ASN A 145 -18.47 4.29 -7.12
CA ASN A 145 -19.92 4.37 -7.08
C ASN A 145 -20.45 5.49 -7.99
N PRO A 146 -21.70 5.40 -8.48
CA PRO A 146 -22.30 6.43 -9.33
C PRO A 146 -22.39 7.82 -8.70
N ASN A 147 -22.40 7.89 -7.36
CA ASN A 147 -22.44 9.15 -6.60
C ASN A 147 -21.05 9.78 -6.37
N GLY A 148 -20.00 9.28 -7.03
CA GLY A 148 -18.63 9.78 -6.91
C GLY A 148 -17.88 9.32 -5.65
N THR A 149 -18.50 8.51 -4.78
CA THR A 149 -17.77 7.84 -3.68
C THR A 149 -17.07 6.60 -4.23
N LYS A 150 -16.10 6.11 -3.47
CA LYS A 150 -15.47 4.82 -3.74
C LYS A 150 -15.75 3.84 -2.60
N THR A 151 -15.73 2.56 -2.92
CA THR A 151 -15.92 1.48 -1.95
C THR A 151 -14.70 0.58 -1.97
N VAL A 152 -14.14 0.28 -0.81
CA VAL A 152 -13.06 -0.68 -0.64
C VAL A 152 -13.53 -1.86 0.20
N THR A 153 -13.21 -3.07 -0.23
CA THR A 153 -13.49 -4.30 0.52
C THR A 153 -12.17 -4.95 0.94
N PHE A 154 -12.03 -5.21 2.22
CA PHE A 154 -10.92 -5.95 2.80
C PHE A 154 -11.39 -7.35 3.22
N GLN A 155 -10.54 -8.33 3.02
CA GLN A 155 -10.70 -9.69 3.54
C GLN A 155 -9.52 -10.03 4.43
N CYS A 156 -9.77 -10.75 5.53
CA CYS A 156 -8.70 -11.24 6.36
C CYS A 156 -8.15 -12.53 5.73
N GLY A 157 -6.94 -12.45 5.18
CA GLY A 157 -6.23 -13.61 4.65
C GLY A 157 -5.68 -14.52 5.77
N PRO A 158 -5.36 -15.79 5.48
CA PRO A 158 -4.71 -16.69 6.43
C PRO A 158 -3.33 -16.16 6.83
N ARG A 159 -2.91 -16.49 8.05
CA ARG A 159 -1.55 -16.24 8.55
C ARG A 159 -0.57 -17.24 7.97
#